data_4eb7ac739d4cb6cba96d02fbf05d4787
#
_entry.id   4eb7ac739d4cb6cba96d02fbf05d4787
#
_cell.length_a   1.000
_cell.length_b   1.000
_cell.length_c   1.000
_cell.angle_alpha   90.00
_cell.angle_beta   90.00
_cell.angle_gamma   90.00
#
_symmetry.space_group_name_H-M   'P 1'
#
loop_
_entity.id
_entity.type
_entity.pdbx_description
1 polymer ?
#
loop_
_entity_poly.entity_id
_entity_poly.type
_entity_poly.pdbx_seq_one_letter_code
_entity_poly.pdbx_strand_id
1 'polypeptide(L)'
;PTASNNTVSTEEDTPYVFSTSDFGYTDADDDDTLVSVKITTLEDAGALQYYNGSNWVDVTLNQVITAIDISNSYLRLNPTADENGSPYTTIGFSVNDGDADSASSYTMTINVTATNDNPVADNETNTATEGTTTTVTDGTSDILYGDTDTEGDTLEISGIRTGTESGSGTFGAIATPLTGTYGSLTINSDGTYSYTPNDVLGSGETGIDYFTYTVSDGNGGTDTGQLTITVTGANDAPVGVNDSNTIDIAATSTLTVTNDSEKDVLTNDTDPDSNDTSIVTEIRTGSTEGSGTAGTLGEALIGTYGSLIMNSNGSYTYIVNEGLKDTLDPVSYTHLRAHETFA
;
A
#
# COMPACT_ATOMS: atom_id res chain seq x y z
N PRO A 1 -54.95 -31.41 -19.01
CA PRO A 1 -53.75 -30.64 -19.34
C PRO A 1 -52.50 -31.50 -19.27
N THR A 2 -51.45 -31.10 -20.04
CA THR A 2 -50.10 -31.67 -20.02
C THR A 2 -49.10 -30.52 -20.04
N ALA A 3 -47.82 -30.82 -19.69
CA ALA A 3 -46.73 -29.87 -19.81
C ALA A 3 -45.47 -30.59 -20.34
N SER A 4 -44.39 -29.87 -20.41
CA SER A 4 -43.09 -30.44 -20.77
C SER A 4 -42.03 -30.00 -19.76
N ASN A 5 -41.00 -30.85 -19.58
CA ASN A 5 -39.81 -30.41 -18.89
C ASN A 5 -39.17 -29.24 -19.65
N ASN A 6 -38.60 -28.28 -18.91
CA ASN A 6 -37.96 -27.13 -19.52
C ASN A 6 -36.67 -26.81 -18.78
N THR A 7 -35.81 -26.05 -19.44
CA THR A 7 -34.56 -25.54 -18.90
C THR A 7 -34.50 -24.03 -19.12
N VAL A 8 -34.25 -23.28 -18.06
CA VAL A 8 -34.08 -21.84 -18.11
C VAL A 8 -32.73 -21.47 -17.55
N SER A 9 -32.24 -20.25 -17.85
CA SER A 9 -30.93 -19.79 -17.39
C SER A 9 -31.01 -18.33 -16.93
N THR A 10 -30.22 -18.02 -15.93
CA THR A 10 -29.94 -16.65 -15.47
C THR A 10 -28.48 -16.52 -15.13
N GLU A 11 -28.02 -15.30 -14.91
CA GLU A 11 -26.70 -15.02 -14.31
C GLU A 11 -26.82 -15.11 -12.78
N GLU A 12 -25.72 -15.42 -12.08
CA GLU A 12 -25.70 -15.31 -10.62
C GLU A 12 -26.06 -13.89 -10.20
N ASP A 13 -26.44 -13.69 -8.96
CA ASP A 13 -26.95 -12.43 -8.40
C ASP A 13 -28.16 -11.81 -9.10
N THR A 14 -28.64 -12.46 -10.17
CA THR A 14 -29.79 -12.02 -10.95
C THR A 14 -30.94 -13.01 -10.82
N PRO A 15 -32.07 -12.61 -10.20
CA PRO A 15 -33.24 -13.48 -10.09
C PRO A 15 -33.81 -13.85 -11.46
N TYR A 16 -34.08 -15.15 -11.67
CA TYR A 16 -34.85 -15.60 -12.82
C TYR A 16 -36.35 -15.40 -12.54
N VAL A 17 -37.03 -14.58 -13.34
CA VAL A 17 -38.46 -14.35 -13.25
C VAL A 17 -39.19 -15.24 -14.24
N PHE A 18 -40.04 -16.13 -13.72
CA PHE A 18 -40.79 -17.08 -14.55
C PHE A 18 -41.92 -16.40 -15.33
N SER A 19 -42.13 -16.91 -16.54
CA SER A 19 -43.30 -16.63 -17.40
C SER A 19 -44.17 -17.87 -17.56
N THR A 20 -45.42 -17.69 -17.97
CA THR A 20 -46.33 -18.81 -18.22
C THR A 20 -45.84 -19.73 -19.31
N SER A 21 -45.08 -19.25 -20.30
CA SER A 21 -44.51 -20.02 -21.37
C SER A 21 -43.42 -21.00 -20.90
N ASP A 22 -42.76 -20.73 -19.75
CA ASP A 22 -41.71 -21.61 -19.23
C ASP A 22 -42.25 -22.97 -18.79
N PHE A 23 -43.54 -23.05 -18.45
CA PHE A 23 -44.17 -24.26 -17.98
C PHE A 23 -44.66 -25.20 -19.10
N GLY A 24 -44.46 -24.82 -20.37
CA GLY A 24 -44.70 -25.67 -21.53
C GLY A 24 -46.08 -26.34 -21.56
N TYR A 25 -47.09 -25.58 -21.10
CA TYR A 25 -48.51 -26.03 -21.04
C TYR A 25 -49.06 -26.38 -22.43
N THR A 26 -49.78 -27.49 -22.50
CA THR A 26 -50.60 -27.88 -23.67
C THR A 26 -51.85 -28.60 -23.20
N ASP A 27 -52.93 -28.40 -23.91
CA ASP A 27 -54.16 -29.14 -23.69
C ASP A 27 -54.69 -29.74 -25.00
N ALA A 28 -55.48 -30.80 -24.87
CA ALA A 28 -56.17 -31.45 -26.01
C ALA A 28 -57.47 -30.73 -26.37
N ASP A 29 -58.02 -29.97 -25.44
CA ASP A 29 -59.25 -29.19 -25.61
C ASP A 29 -58.89 -27.77 -26.05
N ASP A 30 -59.34 -27.36 -27.24
CA ASP A 30 -58.85 -26.18 -27.98
C ASP A 30 -59.07 -24.82 -27.24
N ASP A 31 -60.00 -24.81 -26.27
CA ASP A 31 -60.38 -23.57 -25.55
C ASP A 31 -59.76 -23.42 -24.14
N ASP A 32 -59.02 -24.45 -23.67
CA ASP A 32 -58.47 -24.44 -22.31
C ASP A 32 -57.07 -23.77 -22.23
N THR A 33 -56.91 -23.00 -21.21
CA THR A 33 -55.68 -22.23 -20.96
C THR A 33 -55.05 -22.55 -19.59
N LEU A 34 -53.77 -22.31 -19.44
CA LEU A 34 -53.14 -22.44 -18.14
C LEU A 34 -53.79 -21.52 -17.12
N VAL A 35 -54.34 -22.11 -16.05
CA VAL A 35 -54.96 -21.38 -14.93
C VAL A 35 -54.02 -21.29 -13.74
N SER A 36 -53.27 -22.37 -13.45
CA SER A 36 -52.27 -22.34 -12.37
C SER A 36 -51.19 -23.39 -12.52
N VAL A 37 -50.12 -23.17 -11.77
CA VAL A 37 -48.98 -24.08 -11.57
C VAL A 37 -48.90 -24.46 -10.10
N LYS A 38 -48.78 -25.74 -9.79
CA LYS A 38 -48.57 -26.28 -8.46
C LYS A 38 -47.13 -26.78 -8.33
N ILE A 39 -46.39 -26.33 -7.33
CA ILE A 39 -45.03 -26.77 -7.07
C ILE A 39 -45.04 -28.12 -6.36
N THR A 40 -44.52 -29.15 -7.00
CA THR A 40 -44.53 -30.54 -6.51
C THR A 40 -43.21 -30.99 -5.91
N THR A 41 -42.11 -30.28 -6.21
CA THR A 41 -40.78 -30.44 -5.59
C THR A 41 -40.15 -29.08 -5.47
N LEU A 42 -39.58 -28.75 -4.29
CA LEU A 42 -38.87 -27.51 -4.05
C LEU A 42 -37.44 -27.60 -4.57
N GLU A 43 -36.82 -26.46 -4.72
CA GLU A 43 -35.42 -26.26 -5.07
C GLU A 43 -34.47 -26.82 -3.99
N ASP A 44 -33.26 -27.20 -4.41
CA ASP A 44 -32.17 -27.63 -3.53
C ASP A 44 -31.17 -26.49 -3.29
N ALA A 45 -31.15 -25.45 -4.14
CA ALA A 45 -30.29 -24.29 -4.07
C ALA A 45 -31.01 -23.01 -4.49
N GLY A 46 -30.58 -21.87 -3.96
CA GLY A 46 -31.28 -20.60 -4.13
C GLY A 46 -32.60 -20.56 -3.36
N ALA A 47 -33.49 -19.65 -3.74
CA ALA A 47 -34.83 -19.51 -3.16
C ALA A 47 -35.89 -19.30 -4.22
N LEU A 48 -36.83 -20.24 -4.37
CA LEU A 48 -38.04 -20.05 -5.16
C LEU A 48 -39.02 -19.17 -4.39
N GLN A 49 -39.29 -18.00 -4.92
CA GLN A 49 -40.05 -16.97 -4.21
C GLN A 49 -41.28 -16.52 -4.96
N TYR A 50 -42.32 -16.23 -4.18
CA TYR A 50 -43.59 -15.68 -4.64
C TYR A 50 -43.85 -14.32 -4.01
N TYR A 51 -44.27 -13.34 -4.83
CA TYR A 51 -44.65 -12.01 -4.35
C TYR A 51 -46.09 -11.99 -3.86
N ASN A 52 -46.32 -11.80 -2.55
CA ASN A 52 -47.63 -11.85 -1.92
C ASN A 52 -48.39 -10.52 -1.96
N GLY A 53 -47.96 -9.55 -2.76
CA GLY A 53 -48.50 -8.19 -2.85
C GLY A 53 -47.81 -7.19 -1.94
N SER A 54 -46.89 -7.63 -1.06
CA SER A 54 -46.13 -6.77 -0.16
C SER A 54 -44.63 -7.15 -0.12
N ASN A 55 -44.36 -8.45 -0.06
CA ASN A 55 -43.00 -8.98 0.05
C ASN A 55 -42.85 -10.22 -0.80
N TRP A 56 -41.59 -10.52 -1.15
CA TRP A 56 -41.15 -11.83 -1.65
C TRP A 56 -41.09 -12.78 -0.46
N VAL A 57 -41.75 -13.94 -0.59
CA VAL A 57 -41.78 -15.02 0.40
C VAL A 57 -41.47 -16.34 -0.27
N ASP A 58 -40.79 -17.24 0.43
CA ASP A 58 -40.43 -18.54 -0.13
C ASP A 58 -41.67 -19.36 -0.44
N VAL A 59 -41.64 -20.03 -1.59
CA VAL A 59 -42.71 -20.95 -2.02
C VAL A 59 -42.68 -22.21 -1.16
N THR A 60 -43.86 -22.69 -0.80
CA THR A 60 -43.98 -23.93 -0.03
C THR A 60 -44.39 -25.10 -0.89
N LEU A 61 -44.05 -26.31 -0.47
CA LEU A 61 -44.43 -27.55 -1.18
C LEU A 61 -45.95 -27.60 -1.36
N ASN A 62 -46.38 -27.96 -2.57
CA ASN A 62 -47.78 -27.99 -3.03
C ASN A 62 -48.48 -26.61 -3.09
N GLN A 63 -47.72 -25.51 -3.00
CA GLN A 63 -48.28 -24.20 -3.27
C GLN A 63 -48.79 -24.08 -4.69
N VAL A 64 -50.00 -23.53 -4.85
CA VAL A 64 -50.59 -23.23 -6.15
C VAL A 64 -50.38 -21.74 -6.46
N ILE A 65 -49.86 -21.47 -7.64
CA ILE A 65 -49.55 -20.11 -8.12
C ILE A 65 -50.39 -19.89 -9.38
N THR A 66 -51.17 -18.81 -9.42
CA THR A 66 -52.03 -18.56 -10.57
C THR A 66 -51.23 -18.12 -11.80
N ALA A 67 -51.71 -18.44 -12.98
CA ALA A 67 -51.11 -17.99 -14.24
C ALA A 67 -51.11 -16.43 -14.30
N ILE A 68 -52.09 -15.77 -13.67
CA ILE A 68 -52.12 -14.31 -13.57
C ILE A 68 -50.98 -13.79 -12.73
N ASP A 69 -50.66 -14.42 -11.60
CA ASP A 69 -49.51 -14.03 -10.76
C ASP A 69 -48.20 -14.23 -11.48
N ILE A 70 -48.02 -15.35 -12.20
CA ILE A 70 -46.87 -15.62 -13.03
C ILE A 70 -46.73 -14.54 -14.12
N SER A 71 -47.83 -14.21 -14.81
CA SER A 71 -47.85 -13.16 -15.83
C SER A 71 -47.52 -11.76 -15.27
N ASN A 72 -47.82 -11.53 -13.99
CA ASN A 72 -47.45 -10.30 -13.26
C ASN A 72 -46.00 -10.31 -12.74
N SER A 73 -45.19 -11.33 -13.08
CA SER A 73 -43.83 -11.50 -12.62
C SER A 73 -43.71 -11.72 -11.09
N TYR A 74 -44.68 -12.42 -10.49
CA TYR A 74 -44.73 -12.69 -9.05
C TYR A 74 -44.13 -14.04 -8.64
N LEU A 75 -43.52 -14.76 -9.58
CA LEU A 75 -42.76 -15.99 -9.32
C LEU A 75 -41.33 -15.83 -9.83
N ARG A 76 -40.36 -16.06 -8.94
CA ARG A 76 -38.94 -16.01 -9.31
C ARG A 76 -38.12 -17.08 -8.59
N LEU A 77 -37.00 -17.49 -9.17
CA LEU A 77 -35.90 -18.10 -8.45
C LEU A 77 -34.86 -17.01 -8.19
N ASN A 78 -34.47 -16.84 -6.94
CA ASN A 78 -33.37 -15.95 -6.53
C ASN A 78 -32.16 -16.83 -6.21
N PRO A 79 -31.08 -16.85 -7.02
CA PRO A 79 -29.87 -17.58 -6.67
C PRO A 79 -29.30 -17.11 -5.34
N THR A 80 -28.56 -17.94 -4.64
CA THR A 80 -27.70 -17.46 -3.54
C THR A 80 -26.58 -16.62 -4.16
N ALA A 81 -26.18 -15.56 -3.47
CA ALA A 81 -25.10 -14.69 -3.95
C ALA A 81 -23.84 -15.53 -4.23
N ASP A 82 -23.17 -15.20 -5.32
CA ASP A 82 -21.90 -15.80 -5.78
C ASP A 82 -22.01 -17.33 -6.02
N GLU A 83 -23.22 -17.88 -6.20
CA GLU A 83 -23.42 -19.30 -6.50
C GLU A 83 -23.90 -19.52 -7.94
N ASN A 84 -23.25 -20.41 -8.65
CA ASN A 84 -23.57 -20.80 -10.02
C ASN A 84 -23.59 -22.32 -10.20
N GLY A 85 -24.09 -22.78 -11.33
CA GLY A 85 -24.14 -24.21 -11.67
C GLY A 85 -25.01 -24.55 -12.89
N SER A 86 -24.72 -25.68 -13.52
CA SER A 86 -25.49 -26.15 -14.66
C SER A 86 -25.65 -27.69 -14.59
N PRO A 87 -26.76 -28.19 -14.01
CA PRO A 87 -27.85 -27.45 -13.37
C PRO A 87 -27.43 -26.82 -12.03
N TYR A 88 -28.01 -25.63 -11.71
CA TYR A 88 -27.92 -25.03 -10.40
C TYR A 88 -28.90 -25.66 -9.44
N THR A 89 -30.19 -25.72 -9.88
CA THR A 89 -31.26 -26.38 -9.12
C THR A 89 -32.37 -26.88 -10.05
N THR A 90 -33.29 -27.66 -9.50
CA THR A 90 -34.50 -28.12 -10.20
C THR A 90 -35.73 -27.93 -9.33
N ILE A 91 -36.85 -27.61 -9.93
CA ILE A 91 -38.16 -27.61 -9.27
C ILE A 91 -39.11 -28.57 -10.01
N GLY A 92 -39.95 -29.25 -9.24
CA GLY A 92 -41.05 -30.07 -9.81
C GLY A 92 -42.33 -29.24 -9.87
N PHE A 93 -43.12 -29.43 -10.92
CA PHE A 93 -44.42 -28.75 -11.06
C PHE A 93 -45.44 -29.59 -11.76
N SER A 94 -46.74 -29.29 -11.52
CA SER A 94 -47.87 -29.74 -12.35
C SER A 94 -48.67 -28.51 -12.79
N VAL A 95 -49.43 -28.65 -13.89
CA VAL A 95 -50.23 -27.56 -14.46
C VAL A 95 -51.69 -27.89 -14.31
N ASN A 96 -52.54 -26.84 -14.24
CA ASN A 96 -53.98 -26.93 -14.10
C ASN A 96 -54.67 -26.00 -15.10
N ASP A 97 -55.75 -26.46 -15.75
CA ASP A 97 -56.55 -25.76 -16.76
C ASP A 97 -57.82 -25.14 -16.19
N GLY A 98 -58.09 -25.35 -14.89
CA GLY A 98 -59.30 -24.92 -14.19
C GLY A 98 -60.21 -26.09 -13.87
N ASP A 99 -60.14 -27.17 -14.61
CA ASP A 99 -60.97 -28.37 -14.43
C ASP A 99 -60.17 -29.53 -13.80
N ALA A 100 -58.89 -29.72 -14.20
CA ALA A 100 -58.05 -30.82 -13.71
C ALA A 100 -56.60 -30.45 -13.61
N ASP A 101 -55.84 -31.12 -12.70
CA ASP A 101 -54.39 -31.13 -12.68
C ASP A 101 -53.82 -32.06 -13.74
N SER A 102 -52.67 -31.75 -14.30
CA SER A 102 -51.94 -32.68 -15.16
C SER A 102 -51.64 -34.00 -14.44
N ALA A 103 -51.77 -35.14 -15.19
CA ALA A 103 -51.61 -36.46 -14.61
C ALA A 103 -50.13 -36.76 -14.15
N SER A 104 -49.19 -35.97 -14.59
CA SER A 104 -47.76 -36.10 -14.26
C SER A 104 -47.20 -34.82 -13.74
N SER A 105 -46.14 -34.91 -12.93
CA SER A 105 -45.27 -33.77 -12.60
C SER A 105 -44.15 -33.66 -13.64
N TYR A 106 -43.73 -32.44 -13.86
CA TYR A 106 -42.65 -32.06 -14.79
C TYR A 106 -41.53 -31.40 -14.04
N THR A 107 -40.36 -31.32 -14.68
CA THR A 107 -39.17 -30.70 -14.08
C THR A 107 -38.81 -29.44 -14.82
N MET A 108 -38.65 -28.36 -14.06
CA MET A 108 -37.97 -27.14 -14.48
C MET A 108 -36.53 -27.20 -14.00
N THR A 109 -35.59 -27.17 -14.92
CA THR A 109 -34.16 -27.07 -14.63
C THR A 109 -33.75 -25.62 -14.73
N ILE A 110 -33.06 -25.12 -13.72
CA ILE A 110 -32.54 -23.77 -13.69
C ILE A 110 -31.01 -23.86 -13.72
N ASN A 111 -30.40 -23.24 -14.71
CA ASN A 111 -28.96 -23.00 -14.77
C ASN A 111 -28.65 -21.57 -14.34
N VAL A 112 -27.61 -21.41 -13.55
CA VAL A 112 -27.03 -20.12 -13.17
C VAL A 112 -25.63 -20.05 -13.71
N THR A 113 -25.35 -19.05 -14.54
CA THR A 113 -24.04 -18.82 -15.12
C THR A 113 -23.24 -17.88 -14.25
N ALA A 114 -21.95 -18.18 -14.09
CA ALA A 114 -21.02 -17.30 -13.40
C ALA A 114 -20.90 -15.94 -14.11
N THR A 115 -20.77 -14.89 -13.35
CA THR A 115 -20.31 -13.56 -13.75
C THR A 115 -19.05 -13.23 -12.96
N ASN A 116 -18.18 -12.41 -13.51
CA ASN A 116 -16.97 -12.03 -12.80
C ASN A 116 -17.29 -11.01 -11.68
N ASP A 117 -16.89 -11.33 -10.48
CA ASP A 117 -16.91 -10.41 -9.35
C ASP A 117 -15.60 -9.59 -9.27
N ASN A 118 -15.62 -8.50 -8.53
CA ASN A 118 -14.40 -7.77 -8.27
C ASN A 118 -13.59 -8.47 -7.16
N PRO A 119 -12.26 -8.46 -7.25
CA PRO A 119 -11.43 -8.90 -6.14
C PRO A 119 -11.67 -8.01 -4.90
N VAL A 120 -11.30 -8.52 -3.74
CA VAL A 120 -11.31 -7.79 -2.48
C VAL A 120 -9.87 -7.65 -2.00
N ALA A 121 -9.37 -6.42 -2.04
CA ALA A 121 -8.04 -6.05 -1.56
C ALA A 121 -8.10 -5.66 -0.08
N ASP A 122 -7.15 -6.15 0.73
CA ASP A 122 -6.95 -5.69 2.10
C ASP A 122 -5.80 -4.67 2.19
N ASN A 123 -5.46 -4.21 3.39
CA ASN A 123 -4.46 -3.17 3.58
C ASN A 123 -3.22 -3.72 4.29
N GLU A 124 -2.02 -3.43 3.76
CA GLU A 124 -0.75 -3.90 4.28
C GLU A 124 0.01 -2.83 5.05
N THR A 125 0.85 -3.32 5.95
CA THR A 125 1.78 -2.50 6.71
C THR A 125 3.17 -3.11 6.70
N ASN A 126 4.20 -2.27 6.58
CA ASN A 126 5.59 -2.69 6.72
C ASN A 126 6.43 -1.60 7.40
N THR A 127 7.65 -1.95 7.77
CA THR A 127 8.63 -1.04 8.36
C THR A 127 9.91 -1.03 7.52
N ALA A 128 10.58 0.12 7.49
CA ALA A 128 11.87 0.30 6.85
C ALA A 128 12.79 1.12 7.77
N THR A 129 14.09 0.96 7.60
CA THR A 129 15.10 1.76 8.30
C THR A 129 15.98 2.44 7.27
N GLU A 130 16.30 3.71 7.46
CA GLU A 130 17.23 4.46 6.60
C GLU A 130 18.54 3.70 6.39
N GLY A 131 19.18 3.95 5.26
CA GLY A 131 20.39 3.26 4.87
C GLY A 131 20.21 1.81 4.41
N THR A 132 18.98 1.24 4.50
CA THR A 132 18.70 -0.16 4.14
C THR A 132 17.47 -0.26 3.26
N THR A 133 17.60 -0.86 2.08
CA THR A 133 16.44 -1.18 1.23
C THR A 133 15.69 -2.38 1.81
N THR A 134 14.40 -2.19 2.08
CA THR A 134 13.48 -3.27 2.44
C THR A 134 13.01 -3.95 1.16
N THR A 135 13.15 -5.28 1.09
CA THR A 135 12.68 -6.08 -0.06
C THR A 135 11.70 -7.14 0.45
N VAL A 136 10.53 -7.19 -0.15
CA VAL A 136 9.49 -8.20 0.09
C VAL A 136 9.38 -9.08 -1.14
N THR A 137 9.60 -10.37 -0.94
CA THR A 137 9.48 -11.41 -1.97
C THR A 137 8.17 -12.15 -1.79
N ASP A 138 7.76 -12.88 -2.81
CA ASP A 138 6.54 -13.72 -2.80
C ASP A 138 6.42 -14.54 -1.50
N GLY A 139 5.22 -14.59 -0.94
CA GLY A 139 4.92 -15.36 0.26
C GLY A 139 3.86 -14.72 1.15
N THR A 140 4.18 -14.54 2.43
CA THR A 140 3.23 -14.12 3.46
C THR A 140 3.31 -12.63 3.83
N SER A 141 3.97 -11.83 3.02
CA SER A 141 4.22 -10.41 3.29
C SER A 141 4.23 -9.55 2.03
N ASP A 142 3.92 -10.14 0.87
CA ASP A 142 3.69 -9.38 -0.36
C ASP A 142 2.32 -8.69 -0.30
N ILE A 143 2.08 -7.78 -1.24
CA ILE A 143 0.89 -6.94 -1.22
C ILE A 143 -0.39 -7.70 -1.59
N LEU A 144 -0.29 -8.87 -2.23
CA LEU A 144 -1.43 -9.71 -2.59
C LEU A 144 -1.78 -10.75 -1.51
N TYR A 145 -1.00 -10.79 -0.42
CA TYR A 145 -1.27 -11.72 0.67
C TYR A 145 -2.50 -11.28 1.47
N GLY A 146 -3.55 -12.06 1.44
CA GLY A 146 -4.81 -11.76 2.11
C GLY A 146 -5.91 -11.30 1.16
N ASP A 147 -5.54 -10.82 -0.01
CA ASP A 147 -6.50 -10.47 -1.05
C ASP A 147 -7.25 -11.72 -1.55
N THR A 148 -8.50 -11.55 -1.88
CA THR A 148 -9.38 -12.65 -2.28
C THR A 148 -10.17 -12.31 -3.53
N ASP A 149 -10.57 -13.36 -4.24
CA ASP A 149 -11.44 -13.30 -5.39
C ASP A 149 -12.48 -14.42 -5.27
N THR A 150 -13.73 -14.13 -5.62
CA THR A 150 -14.85 -15.07 -5.49
C THR A 150 -14.70 -16.27 -6.42
N GLU A 151 -14.24 -16.06 -7.64
CA GLU A 151 -14.01 -17.09 -8.64
C GLU A 151 -12.68 -17.82 -8.43
N GLY A 152 -11.82 -17.28 -7.58
CA GLY A 152 -10.47 -17.78 -7.34
C GLY A 152 -9.50 -17.44 -8.46
N ASP A 153 -9.73 -16.32 -9.12
CA ASP A 153 -8.88 -15.82 -10.18
C ASP A 153 -7.49 -15.43 -9.68
N THR A 154 -6.54 -15.41 -10.59
CA THR A 154 -5.17 -15.00 -10.24
C THR A 154 -5.10 -13.48 -10.16
N LEU A 155 -4.84 -12.98 -8.94
CA LEU A 155 -4.72 -11.56 -8.68
C LEU A 155 -3.37 -11.00 -9.10
N GLU A 156 -3.37 -9.77 -9.61
CA GLU A 156 -2.15 -9.03 -9.96
C GLU A 156 -2.28 -7.53 -9.65
N ILE A 157 -1.15 -6.89 -9.37
CA ILE A 157 -1.09 -5.44 -9.22
C ILE A 157 -1.07 -4.80 -10.61
N SER A 158 -2.03 -3.91 -10.87
CA SER A 158 -2.18 -3.24 -12.16
C SER A 158 -1.80 -1.75 -12.15
N GLY A 159 -1.70 -1.12 -10.98
CA GLY A 159 -1.34 0.29 -10.86
C GLY A 159 -0.98 0.69 -9.43
N ILE A 160 -0.29 1.82 -9.31
CA ILE A 160 0.14 2.36 -8.01
C ILE A 160 0.12 3.89 -8.02
N ARG A 161 -0.17 4.50 -6.88
CA ARG A 161 -0.03 5.95 -6.63
C ARG A 161 0.44 6.23 -5.21
N THR A 162 0.97 7.42 -4.96
CA THR A 162 1.24 7.90 -3.61
C THR A 162 -0.04 8.36 -2.90
N GLY A 163 0.00 8.34 -1.57
CA GLY A 163 -1.09 8.79 -0.70
C GLY A 163 -2.02 7.67 -0.27
N THR A 164 -2.95 8.04 0.62
CA THR A 164 -3.93 7.12 1.20
C THR A 164 -4.99 6.69 0.20
N GLU A 165 -5.61 5.56 0.44
CA GLU A 165 -6.67 5.00 -0.42
C GLU A 165 -7.84 5.98 -0.60
N SER A 166 -8.28 6.65 0.47
CA SER A 166 -9.32 7.69 0.42
C SER A 166 -8.89 8.97 -0.28
N GLY A 167 -7.60 9.11 -0.61
CA GLY A 167 -7.03 10.25 -1.32
C GLY A 167 -7.37 10.24 -2.81
N SER A 168 -6.94 11.29 -3.49
CA SER A 168 -7.05 11.41 -4.96
C SER A 168 -5.68 11.36 -5.61
N GLY A 169 -5.61 10.87 -6.84
CA GLY A 169 -4.38 10.83 -7.63
C GLY A 169 -4.54 9.93 -8.84
N THR A 170 -3.62 10.04 -9.77
CA THR A 170 -3.59 9.17 -10.95
C THR A 170 -2.69 7.97 -10.67
N PHE A 171 -3.19 6.77 -10.92
CA PHE A 171 -2.38 5.57 -10.86
C PHE A 171 -1.35 5.58 -11.99
N GLY A 172 -0.11 5.30 -11.62
CA GLY A 172 1.03 5.16 -12.53
C GLY A 172 1.35 3.69 -12.82
N ALA A 173 2.37 3.50 -13.64
CA ALA A 173 2.86 2.18 -14.00
C ALA A 173 3.60 1.52 -12.81
N ILE A 174 3.46 0.21 -12.69
CA ILE A 174 4.25 -0.64 -11.80
C ILE A 174 5.67 -0.87 -12.35
N ALA A 175 6.52 -1.54 -11.58
CA ALA A 175 7.91 -1.87 -11.91
C ALA A 175 8.81 -0.63 -12.19
N THR A 176 8.37 0.55 -11.76
CA THR A 176 9.14 1.79 -11.81
C THR A 176 9.14 2.46 -10.43
N PRO A 177 10.25 3.09 -10.00
CA PRO A 177 10.28 3.74 -8.70
C PRO A 177 9.24 4.86 -8.59
N LEU A 178 8.40 4.80 -7.56
CA LEU A 178 7.44 5.82 -7.19
C LEU A 178 7.92 6.51 -5.91
N THR A 179 8.18 7.82 -5.99
CA THR A 179 8.73 8.58 -4.87
C THR A 179 7.64 8.98 -3.88
N GLY A 180 7.79 8.53 -2.64
CA GLY A 180 7.05 8.98 -1.46
C GLY A 180 7.70 10.19 -0.79
N THR A 181 7.35 10.45 0.46
CA THR A 181 7.96 11.52 1.27
C THR A 181 9.29 11.05 1.88
N TYR A 182 9.33 9.84 2.38
CA TYR A 182 10.44 9.27 3.14
C TYR A 182 11.22 8.18 2.40
N GLY A 183 10.83 7.86 1.16
CA GLY A 183 11.52 6.88 0.34
C GLY A 183 10.89 6.68 -1.03
N SER A 184 11.34 5.66 -1.74
CA SER A 184 10.79 5.28 -3.03
C SER A 184 10.44 3.79 -3.06
N LEU A 185 9.23 3.49 -3.58
CA LEU A 185 8.68 2.15 -3.73
C LEU A 185 8.77 1.70 -5.18
N THR A 186 9.20 0.48 -5.41
CA THR A 186 9.04 -0.23 -6.69
C THR A 186 8.27 -1.50 -6.44
N ILE A 187 7.11 -1.64 -7.08
CA ILE A 187 6.20 -2.79 -6.95
C ILE A 187 6.10 -3.54 -8.27
N ASN A 188 6.00 -4.88 -8.22
CA ASN A 188 5.80 -5.76 -9.35
C ASN A 188 4.34 -6.24 -9.43
N SER A 189 3.94 -6.81 -10.57
CA SER A 189 2.57 -7.33 -10.76
C SER A 189 2.23 -8.50 -9.83
N ASP A 190 3.20 -9.24 -9.37
CA ASP A 190 3.05 -10.37 -8.45
C ASP A 190 2.97 -9.96 -6.96
N GLY A 191 2.83 -8.67 -6.66
CA GLY A 191 2.77 -8.14 -5.30
C GLY A 191 4.11 -7.97 -4.60
N THR A 192 5.20 -8.50 -5.16
CA THR A 192 6.54 -8.29 -4.61
C THR A 192 6.99 -6.85 -4.76
N TYR A 193 7.78 -6.32 -3.82
CA TYR A 193 8.22 -4.93 -3.87
C TYR A 193 9.56 -4.70 -3.19
N SER A 194 10.16 -3.56 -3.50
CA SER A 194 11.29 -2.99 -2.77
C SER A 194 11.00 -1.54 -2.40
N TYR A 195 11.35 -1.18 -1.18
CA TYR A 195 11.28 0.19 -0.69
C TYR A 195 12.66 0.65 -0.23
N THR A 196 13.11 1.78 -0.77
CA THR A 196 14.40 2.38 -0.43
C THR A 196 14.14 3.71 0.28
N PRO A 197 14.40 3.81 1.60
CA PRO A 197 14.27 5.06 2.33
C PRO A 197 15.19 6.16 1.78
N ASN A 198 14.74 7.40 1.91
CA ASN A 198 15.58 8.59 1.74
C ASN A 198 16.32 8.85 3.06
N ASP A 199 17.34 9.70 3.00
CA ASP A 199 18.19 10.13 4.10
C ASP A 199 17.69 11.50 4.61
N VAL A 200 16.56 11.50 5.33
CA VAL A 200 15.87 12.74 5.72
C VAL A 200 15.33 12.74 7.17
N LEU A 201 15.42 11.61 7.87
CA LEU A 201 14.97 11.46 9.25
C LEU A 201 16.18 11.40 10.16
N GLY A 202 16.16 12.16 11.24
CA GLY A 202 17.18 12.02 12.27
C GLY A 202 17.07 10.69 13.03
N SER A 203 18.15 10.31 13.69
CA SER A 203 18.26 9.05 14.44
C SER A 203 17.07 8.81 15.35
N GLY A 204 16.36 7.70 15.14
CA GLY A 204 15.18 7.31 15.90
C GLY A 204 13.91 8.12 15.59
N GLU A 205 13.95 9.10 14.72
CA GLU A 205 12.75 9.75 14.20
C GLU A 205 11.96 8.78 13.31
N THR A 206 10.67 9.01 13.15
CA THR A 206 9.82 8.17 12.31
C THR A 206 9.00 8.99 11.35
N GLY A 207 8.89 8.50 10.13
CA GLY A 207 8.00 9.02 9.08
C GLY A 207 7.09 7.94 8.53
N ILE A 208 6.02 8.32 7.85
CA ILE A 208 5.09 7.35 7.26
C ILE A 208 4.86 7.71 5.80
N ASP A 209 5.10 6.75 4.92
CA ASP A 209 4.67 6.78 3.53
C ASP A 209 3.42 5.92 3.32
N TYR A 210 2.51 6.46 2.52
CA TYR A 210 1.30 5.77 2.07
C TYR A 210 1.34 5.60 0.57
N PHE A 211 1.03 4.38 0.11
CA PHE A 211 0.86 4.05 -1.30
C PHE A 211 -0.46 3.33 -1.48
N THR A 212 -1.24 3.73 -2.48
CA THR A 212 -2.45 3.00 -2.88
C THR A 212 -2.13 2.21 -4.13
N TYR A 213 -2.49 0.95 -4.16
CA TYR A 213 -2.33 0.07 -5.31
C TYR A 213 -3.70 -0.39 -5.84
N THR A 214 -3.72 -0.89 -7.05
CA THR A 214 -4.91 -1.50 -7.66
C THR A 214 -4.64 -2.97 -7.91
N VAL A 215 -5.49 -3.82 -7.35
CA VAL A 215 -5.56 -5.26 -7.62
C VAL A 215 -6.48 -5.50 -8.79
N SER A 216 -6.15 -6.41 -9.66
CA SER A 216 -6.96 -6.85 -10.80
C SER A 216 -7.01 -8.37 -10.84
N ASP A 217 -8.18 -8.90 -11.17
CA ASP A 217 -8.44 -10.33 -11.42
C ASP A 217 -8.08 -10.79 -12.85
N GLY A 218 -7.71 -9.85 -13.75
CA GLY A 218 -7.42 -10.15 -15.16
C GLY A 218 -8.67 -10.31 -16.04
N ASN A 219 -9.87 -10.34 -15.46
CA ASN A 219 -11.17 -10.53 -16.13
C ASN A 219 -12.01 -9.25 -16.21
N GLY A 220 -11.51 -8.14 -15.61
CA GLY A 220 -12.11 -6.80 -15.69
C GLY A 220 -12.52 -6.24 -14.34
N GLY A 221 -12.53 -7.04 -13.29
CA GLY A 221 -12.72 -6.63 -11.92
C GLY A 221 -11.46 -5.97 -11.34
N THR A 222 -11.65 -5.02 -10.46
CA THR A 222 -10.55 -4.34 -9.76
C THR A 222 -11.00 -3.84 -8.38
N ASP A 223 -10.06 -3.81 -7.44
CA ASP A 223 -10.22 -3.15 -6.14
C ASP A 223 -8.93 -2.42 -5.76
N THR A 224 -8.95 -1.64 -4.70
CA THR A 224 -7.79 -0.88 -4.24
C THR A 224 -7.46 -1.19 -2.79
N GLY A 225 -6.16 -1.39 -2.52
CA GLY A 225 -5.61 -1.51 -1.17
C GLY A 225 -4.56 -0.44 -0.89
N GLN A 226 -4.17 -0.31 0.38
CA GLN A 226 -3.17 0.64 0.83
C GLN A 226 -1.98 -0.07 1.47
N LEU A 227 -0.77 0.24 1.01
CA LEU A 227 0.46 -0.10 1.71
C LEU A 227 0.90 1.08 2.57
N THR A 228 1.08 0.84 3.87
CA THR A 228 1.61 1.81 4.82
C THR A 228 3.02 1.40 5.24
N ILE A 229 4.02 2.26 5.01
CA ILE A 229 5.41 2.00 5.39
C ILE A 229 5.83 3.01 6.46
N THR A 230 6.18 2.50 7.64
CA THR A 230 6.79 3.29 8.70
C THR A 230 8.30 3.26 8.56
N VAL A 231 8.91 4.41 8.30
CA VAL A 231 10.35 4.59 8.16
C VAL A 231 10.93 5.08 9.47
N THR A 232 12.01 4.46 9.92
CA THR A 232 12.78 4.89 11.10
C THR A 232 14.13 5.43 10.64
N GLY A 233 14.48 6.63 11.08
CA GLY A 233 15.77 7.26 10.84
C GLY A 233 16.91 6.47 11.47
N ALA A 234 18.01 6.38 10.77
CA ALA A 234 19.27 5.85 11.27
C ALA A 234 20.18 7.04 11.66
N ASN A 235 21.25 6.76 12.38
CA ASN A 235 22.24 7.78 12.66
C ASN A 235 23.13 8.02 11.44
N ASP A 236 23.20 9.26 11.01
CA ASP A 236 24.05 9.72 9.93
C ASP A 236 25.40 10.25 10.45
N ALA A 237 26.34 10.36 9.54
CA ALA A 237 27.59 10.99 9.87
C ALA A 237 27.53 12.48 9.57
N PRO A 238 28.02 13.32 10.47
CA PRO A 238 28.08 14.75 10.21
C PRO A 238 29.04 15.12 9.06
N VAL A 239 28.79 16.26 8.47
CA VAL A 239 29.55 16.82 7.35
C VAL A 239 30.36 18.01 7.84
N GLY A 240 31.67 17.82 7.99
CA GLY A 240 32.61 18.87 8.34
C GLY A 240 32.94 19.78 7.16
N VAL A 241 32.93 21.07 7.40
CA VAL A 241 33.31 22.10 6.43
C VAL A 241 34.61 22.78 6.86
N ASN A 242 35.56 22.90 5.93
CA ASN A 242 36.87 23.48 6.26
C ASN A 242 36.80 24.91 6.72
N ASP A 243 37.45 25.20 7.84
CA ASP A 243 37.61 26.53 8.42
C ASP A 243 38.90 27.20 8.07
N SER A 244 38.88 28.51 8.09
CA SER A 244 40.10 29.33 7.97
C SER A 244 40.05 30.53 8.93
N ASN A 245 41.16 30.79 9.57
CA ASN A 245 41.30 31.94 10.43
C ASN A 245 42.62 32.62 10.23
N THR A 246 42.67 33.91 10.49
CA THR A 246 43.88 34.75 10.35
C THR A 246 44.23 35.40 11.69
N ILE A 247 45.56 35.52 11.94
CA ILE A 247 46.07 36.24 13.08
C ILE A 247 46.98 37.38 12.58
N ASP A 248 46.72 38.61 13.04
CA ASP A 248 47.63 39.74 12.82
C ASP A 248 48.72 39.72 13.90
N ILE A 249 49.88 39.23 13.57
CA ILE A 249 51.00 39.11 14.50
C ILE A 249 51.61 40.45 14.92
N ALA A 250 51.30 41.56 14.21
CA ALA A 250 51.67 42.89 14.62
C ALA A 250 50.78 43.41 15.75
N ALA A 251 49.54 42.95 15.79
CA ALA A 251 48.57 43.36 16.81
C ALA A 251 48.53 42.42 18.03
N THR A 252 48.71 41.09 17.81
CA THR A 252 48.62 40.09 18.89
C THR A 252 49.47 38.86 18.57
N SER A 253 49.97 38.15 19.57
CA SER A 253 50.60 36.84 19.42
C SER A 253 49.66 35.68 19.74
N THR A 254 48.41 35.98 20.13
CA THR A 254 47.45 34.97 20.51
C THR A 254 46.11 35.27 19.87
N LEU A 255 45.52 34.28 19.19
CA LEU A 255 44.18 34.25 18.69
C LEU A 255 43.34 33.30 19.57
N THR A 256 42.29 33.85 20.18
CA THR A 256 41.31 33.02 20.92
C THR A 256 39.97 33.08 20.21
N VAL A 257 39.43 31.93 19.90
CA VAL A 257 38.12 31.75 19.31
C VAL A 257 37.24 31.03 20.33
N THR A 258 36.14 31.66 20.68
CA THR A 258 35.18 31.10 21.65
C THR A 258 34.14 30.27 20.92
N ASN A 259 33.54 29.34 21.64
CA ASN A 259 32.35 28.63 21.15
C ASN A 259 31.23 29.65 20.82
N ASP A 260 30.40 29.33 19.85
CA ASP A 260 29.33 30.19 19.30
C ASP A 260 29.82 31.44 18.57
N SER A 261 31.11 31.51 18.19
CA SER A 261 31.61 32.54 17.30
C SER A 261 31.55 32.05 15.86
N GLU A 262 31.30 32.92 14.87
CA GLU A 262 31.37 32.60 13.43
C GLU A 262 32.73 32.03 12.97
N LYS A 263 33.67 31.87 13.90
CA LYS A 263 35.06 31.45 13.67
C LYS A 263 35.46 30.17 14.41
N ASP A 264 34.56 29.60 15.23
CA ASP A 264 34.83 28.26 15.78
C ASP A 264 34.72 27.21 14.69
N VAL A 265 35.32 26.06 14.93
CA VAL A 265 35.46 25.03 13.85
C VAL A 265 34.23 24.18 13.65
N LEU A 266 33.15 24.38 14.40
CA LEU A 266 31.89 23.61 14.27
C LEU A 266 30.73 24.45 13.70
N THR A 267 30.89 25.79 13.57
CA THR A 267 29.78 26.69 13.24
C THR A 267 29.18 26.44 11.83
N ASN A 268 29.98 26.00 10.89
CA ASN A 268 29.59 25.75 9.49
C ASN A 268 29.41 24.27 9.17
N ASP A 269 29.61 23.40 10.13
CA ASP A 269 29.38 21.97 10.00
C ASP A 269 27.89 21.66 10.12
N THR A 270 27.49 20.58 9.49
CA THR A 270 26.09 20.14 9.48
C THR A 270 26.01 18.69 9.85
N ASP A 271 24.94 18.32 10.54
CA ASP A 271 24.56 16.97 10.82
C ASP A 271 23.12 16.74 10.31
N PRO A 272 22.85 15.70 9.49
CA PRO A 272 21.48 15.35 9.12
C PRO A 272 20.59 15.04 10.32
N ASP A 273 21.17 14.48 11.41
CA ASP A 273 20.48 14.19 12.66
C ASP A 273 20.30 15.46 13.49
N SER A 274 19.15 16.12 13.34
CA SER A 274 18.87 17.45 13.91
C SER A 274 19.00 17.56 15.42
N ASN A 275 19.01 16.42 16.13
CA ASN A 275 19.15 16.34 17.59
C ASN A 275 20.57 16.02 18.05
N ASP A 276 21.49 15.73 17.12
CA ASP A 276 22.85 15.37 17.47
C ASP A 276 23.72 16.62 17.68
N THR A 277 24.73 16.44 18.50
CA THR A 277 25.65 17.52 18.84
C THR A 277 27.02 17.23 18.29
N SER A 278 27.46 18.02 17.32
CA SER A 278 28.81 17.91 16.75
C SER A 278 29.86 18.27 17.78
N ILE A 279 30.90 17.48 17.87
CA ILE A 279 32.07 17.70 18.73
C ILE A 279 33.37 17.39 17.96
N VAL A 280 34.44 18.14 18.28
CA VAL A 280 35.79 17.80 17.83
C VAL A 280 36.30 16.62 18.66
N THR A 281 36.72 15.55 18.01
CA THR A 281 37.25 14.34 18.69
C THR A 281 38.75 14.18 18.55
N GLU A 282 39.35 14.73 17.51
CA GLU A 282 40.79 14.63 17.24
C GLU A 282 41.32 15.91 16.58
N ILE A 283 42.59 16.24 16.82
CA ILE A 283 43.32 17.27 16.11
C ILE A 283 44.65 16.71 15.59
N ARG A 284 45.10 17.23 14.44
CA ARG A 284 46.41 16.85 13.84
C ARG A 284 47.08 18.08 13.23
N THR A 285 48.41 18.03 13.18
CA THR A 285 49.18 19.01 12.36
C THR A 285 49.17 18.51 10.88
N GLY A 286 49.31 19.44 9.93
CA GLY A 286 49.46 19.11 8.52
C GLY A 286 48.38 19.72 7.65
N SER A 287 48.60 19.63 6.32
CA SER A 287 47.67 20.18 5.31
C SER A 287 46.83 19.11 4.62
N THR A 288 47.06 17.85 4.94
CA THR A 288 46.31 16.73 4.38
C THR A 288 45.58 16.04 5.51
N GLU A 289 44.29 15.89 5.33
CA GLU A 289 43.38 15.20 6.25
C GLU A 289 43.91 13.80 6.62
N GLY A 290 43.79 13.44 7.89
CA GLY A 290 44.27 12.15 8.41
C GLY A 290 45.77 12.00 8.51
N SER A 291 46.55 12.99 8.08
CA SER A 291 48.04 12.95 8.12
C SER A 291 48.57 13.89 9.20
N GLY A 292 49.87 13.77 9.50
CA GLY A 292 50.58 14.60 10.46
C GLY A 292 50.57 14.05 11.88
N THR A 293 51.04 14.88 12.82
CA THR A 293 51.16 14.47 14.23
C THR A 293 49.86 14.70 14.95
N ALA A 294 49.28 13.64 15.56
CA ALA A 294 48.13 13.71 16.39
C ALA A 294 48.36 14.52 17.67
N GLY A 295 47.38 15.29 18.12
CA GLY A 295 47.36 16.03 19.36
C GLY A 295 46.23 15.56 20.29
N THR A 296 46.27 16.02 21.50
CA THR A 296 45.21 15.81 22.51
C THR A 296 44.40 17.09 22.63
N LEU A 297 43.06 16.98 22.68
CA LEU A 297 42.19 18.13 22.91
C LEU A 297 42.46 18.74 24.29
N GLY A 298 42.45 20.06 24.36
CA GLY A 298 42.77 20.81 25.56
C GLY A 298 44.27 20.96 25.86
N GLU A 299 45.13 20.30 25.10
CA GLU A 299 46.61 20.41 25.21
C GLU A 299 47.20 21.11 23.99
N ALA A 300 48.41 21.68 24.15
CA ALA A 300 49.09 22.41 23.08
C ALA A 300 49.66 21.48 22.02
N LEU A 301 49.10 21.49 20.81
CA LEU A 301 49.65 20.83 19.63
C LEU A 301 50.60 21.77 18.91
N ILE A 302 51.88 21.41 18.86
CA ILE A 302 52.95 22.23 18.28
C ILE A 302 52.97 22.13 16.76
N GLY A 303 52.73 23.22 16.09
CA GLY A 303 52.89 23.38 14.64
C GLY A 303 54.14 24.14 14.29
N THR A 304 54.39 24.38 12.97
CA THR A 304 55.57 25.10 12.48
C THR A 304 55.64 26.53 12.94
N TYR A 305 54.52 27.23 12.99
CA TYR A 305 54.47 28.68 13.25
C TYR A 305 53.89 29.04 14.61
N GLY A 306 53.41 28.08 15.37
CA GLY A 306 52.81 28.27 16.66
C GLY A 306 52.26 27.00 17.26
N SER A 307 51.47 27.14 18.32
CA SER A 307 50.77 26.02 18.97
C SER A 307 49.26 26.26 19.00
N LEU A 308 48.50 25.20 18.78
CA LEU A 308 47.03 25.17 18.84
C LEU A 308 46.60 24.43 20.09
N ILE A 309 45.68 25.02 20.86
CA ILE A 309 44.92 24.35 21.93
C ILE A 309 43.48 24.37 21.48
N MET A 310 42.90 23.21 21.20
CA MET A 310 41.52 23.04 20.73
C MET A 310 40.71 22.28 21.75
N ASN A 311 39.46 22.74 21.97
CA ASN A 311 38.51 22.07 22.84
C ASN A 311 37.49 21.27 22.00
N SER A 312 36.83 20.31 22.64
CA SER A 312 35.82 19.47 21.98
C SER A 312 34.60 20.25 21.47
N ASN A 313 34.34 21.42 21.99
CA ASN A 313 33.24 22.30 21.56
C ASN A 313 33.63 23.27 20.41
N GLY A 314 34.70 23.01 19.68
CA GLY A 314 35.14 23.81 18.53
C GLY A 314 35.90 25.09 18.87
N SER A 315 35.89 25.50 20.12
CA SER A 315 36.67 26.68 20.56
C SER A 315 38.17 26.37 20.59
N TYR A 316 38.99 27.36 20.31
CA TYR A 316 40.45 27.17 20.32
C TYR A 316 41.24 28.41 20.64
N THR A 317 42.51 28.20 21.03
CA THR A 317 43.51 29.24 21.18
C THR A 317 44.72 28.89 20.34
N TYR A 318 45.15 29.79 19.46
CA TYR A 318 46.39 29.69 18.71
C TYR A 318 47.39 30.70 19.21
N ILE A 319 48.60 30.23 19.55
CA ILE A 319 49.70 31.05 20.06
C ILE A 319 50.85 31.00 19.07
N VAL A 320 51.24 32.16 18.54
CA VAL A 320 52.33 32.28 17.58
C VAL A 320 53.66 32.03 18.30
N ASN A 321 54.59 31.32 17.65
CA ASN A 321 55.95 31.07 18.14
C ASN A 321 56.73 32.43 18.13
N GLU A 322 57.07 32.92 19.29
CA GLU A 322 57.77 34.19 19.43
C GLU A 322 59.09 34.26 18.68
N GLY A 323 59.81 33.15 18.54
CA GLY A 323 61.04 33.05 17.76
C GLY A 323 60.89 33.26 16.25
N LEU A 324 59.66 33.23 15.73
CA LEU A 324 59.35 33.43 14.31
C LEU A 324 58.64 34.75 14.04
N LYS A 325 58.30 35.50 15.09
CA LYS A 325 57.54 36.74 14.99
C LYS A 325 58.19 37.80 14.10
N ASP A 326 59.51 37.90 14.14
CA ASP A 326 60.31 38.84 13.34
C ASP A 326 60.59 38.37 11.90
N THR A 327 60.26 37.10 11.59
CA THR A 327 60.51 36.47 10.28
C THR A 327 59.26 36.22 9.46
N LEU A 328 58.08 36.34 10.10
CA LEU A 328 56.79 36.20 9.42
C LEU A 328 56.38 37.57 8.86
N ASP A 329 56.10 37.63 7.57
CA ASP A 329 55.49 38.80 6.94
C ASP A 329 54.11 39.02 7.58
N PRO A 330 53.69 40.27 7.87
CA PRO A 330 52.40 40.59 8.45
C PRO A 330 51.18 40.10 7.67
N VAL A 331 51.34 39.50 6.50
CA VAL A 331 50.28 38.89 5.64
C VAL A 331 50.37 37.34 5.58
N SER A 332 51.07 36.69 6.52
CA SER A 332 51.15 35.20 6.50
C SER A 332 49.84 34.58 7.03
N TYR A 333 49.17 33.88 6.14
CA TYR A 333 47.93 33.11 6.44
C TYR A 333 48.30 31.71 6.95
N THR A 334 47.79 31.37 8.15
CA THR A 334 47.75 29.98 8.62
C THR A 334 46.38 29.43 8.39
N HIS A 335 46.24 28.35 7.59
CA HIS A 335 45.01 27.61 7.47
C HIS A 335 44.96 26.57 8.59
N LEU A 336 43.97 26.65 9.43
CA LEU A 336 43.56 25.62 10.38
C LEU A 336 42.50 24.78 9.69
N ARG A 337 42.71 23.48 9.61
CA ARG A 337 41.69 22.56 9.22
C ARG A 337 41.42 21.63 10.41
N ALA A 338 40.21 21.62 10.88
CA ALA A 338 39.74 20.61 11.79
C ALA A 338 39.21 19.43 10.96
N HIS A 339 39.58 18.22 11.29
CA HIS A 339 38.93 17.01 10.81
C HIS A 339 38.17 16.43 12.00
N GLU A 340 36.90 16.26 11.79
CA GLU A 340 35.95 15.80 12.79
C GLU A 340 35.61 14.37 12.54
N THR A 341 35.78 13.52 13.54
CA THR A 341 35.23 12.17 13.61
C THR A 341 34.24 12.14 14.74
N PHE A 342 33.02 11.75 14.44
CA PHE A 342 31.89 11.75 15.37
C PHE A 342 31.67 10.34 15.91
N ALA A 343 31.19 10.26 17.12
CA ALA A 343 30.79 9.03 17.79
C ALA A 343 29.28 9.00 18.01
#